data_b4df534186b506bb0d3a5f956b207a1e
#
_entry.id   b4df534186b506bb0d3a5f956b207a1e
#
_cell.length_a   1.000
_cell.length_b   1.000
_cell.length_c   1.000
_cell.angle_alpha   90.00
_cell.angle_beta   90.00
_cell.angle_gamma   90.00
#
_symmetry.space_group_name_H-M   'P 1'
#
loop_
_entity.id
_entity.type
_entity.pdbx_description
1 polymer ?
#
loop_
_entity_poly.entity_id
_entity_poly.type
_entity_poly.pdbx_seq_one_letter_code
_entity_poly.pdbx_strand_id
1 'polypeptide(L)'
;MTFHTFECEYPLSGSDFATLHRELKKLGSSYFESKPKMADKIKKYVCTALSQYGIIIYIILRETTPSTFVPMLIYRINPTRMIEGNKDNYVDVFHCNNALDIPQMANRLLNKISPNLPNIETCSLSRFDYCVNIKLESQQQVTDSIKLINQAFDPTSGYTQKMMFHTKSYKPKYPKTEATFFKSKRVEISFYNKRLQLQQENLNDEWHEDILRAEFRCFKSYLND
;
A
#
# COMPACT_ATOMS: atom_id res chain seq x y z
N MET A 1 0.30 4.64 -18.71
CA MET A 1 0.52 5.02 -17.30
C MET A 1 0.28 3.77 -16.47
N THR A 2 1.17 3.45 -15.55
CA THR A 2 1.10 2.22 -14.77
C THR A 2 0.85 2.56 -13.31
N PHE A 3 -0.04 1.87 -12.64
CA PHE A 3 -0.28 2.04 -11.21
C PHE A 3 -0.31 0.70 -10.49
N HIS A 4 0.02 0.74 -9.20
CA HIS A 4 0.23 -0.46 -8.40
C HIS A 4 -0.87 -0.65 -7.35
N THR A 5 -1.23 0.42 -6.66
CA THR A 5 -2.18 0.37 -5.54
C THR A 5 -2.92 1.69 -5.44
N PHE A 6 -4.17 1.63 -5.04
CA PHE A 6 -4.89 2.82 -4.61
C PHE A 6 -5.66 2.56 -3.33
N GLU A 7 -5.95 3.62 -2.59
CA GLU A 7 -6.82 3.59 -1.43
C GLU A 7 -7.96 4.58 -1.64
N CYS A 8 -9.16 4.13 -1.35
CA CYS A 8 -10.32 5.00 -1.26
C CYS A 8 -10.98 4.88 0.11
N GLU A 9 -11.58 5.97 0.57
CA GLU A 9 -12.13 6.10 1.90
C GLU A 9 -13.59 6.52 1.86
N TYR A 10 -14.35 6.04 2.84
CA TYR A 10 -15.77 6.35 3.04
C TYR A 10 -16.03 6.63 4.52
N PRO A 11 -16.61 7.79 4.89
CA PRO A 11 -17.00 8.07 6.27
C PRO A 11 -18.20 7.21 6.65
N LEU A 12 -18.10 6.48 7.76
CA LEU A 12 -19.20 5.68 8.29
C LEU A 12 -19.96 6.45 9.37
N SER A 13 -21.27 6.26 9.44
CA SER A 13 -22.01 6.62 10.64
C SER A 13 -21.68 5.63 11.78
N GLY A 14 -22.01 5.99 13.02
CA GLY A 14 -21.84 5.07 14.15
C GLY A 14 -22.67 3.79 14.02
N SER A 15 -23.88 3.87 13.45
CA SER A 15 -24.76 2.73 13.16
C SER A 15 -24.20 1.82 12.08
N ASP A 16 -23.67 2.41 10.98
CA ASP A 16 -23.06 1.65 9.89
C ASP A 16 -21.80 0.93 10.36
N PHE A 17 -20.97 1.62 11.16
CA PHE A 17 -19.82 1.01 11.80
C PHE A 17 -20.22 -0.19 12.66
N ALA A 18 -21.21 -0.05 13.54
CA ALA A 18 -21.65 -1.12 14.42
C ALA A 18 -22.17 -2.33 13.62
N THR A 19 -22.91 -2.09 12.53
CA THR A 19 -23.42 -3.13 11.64
C THR A 19 -22.30 -3.84 10.91
N LEU A 20 -21.43 -3.11 10.22
CA LEU A 20 -20.29 -3.68 9.49
C LEU A 20 -19.33 -4.41 10.42
N HIS A 21 -19.00 -3.85 11.57
CA HIS A 21 -18.13 -4.48 12.55
C HIS A 21 -18.67 -5.83 13.02
N ARG A 22 -19.98 -5.93 13.28
CA ARG A 22 -20.64 -7.18 13.65
C ARG A 22 -20.61 -8.21 12.51
N GLU A 23 -20.82 -7.78 11.27
CA GLU A 23 -20.78 -8.66 10.10
C GLU A 23 -19.36 -9.16 9.82
N LEU A 24 -18.40 -8.28 9.82
CA LEU A 24 -17.00 -8.64 9.58
C LEU A 24 -16.42 -9.54 10.68
N LYS A 25 -16.88 -9.42 11.92
CA LYS A 25 -16.51 -10.35 13.00
C LYS A 25 -16.85 -11.80 12.71
N LYS A 26 -17.86 -12.08 11.89
CA LYS A 26 -18.24 -13.44 11.48
C LYS A 26 -17.18 -14.11 10.60
N LEU A 27 -16.24 -13.33 10.04
CA LEU A 27 -15.12 -13.83 9.21
C LEU A 27 -13.99 -14.43 10.06
N GLY A 28 -14.11 -14.46 11.38
CA GLY A 28 -13.14 -15.06 12.28
C GLY A 28 -11.75 -14.41 12.19
N SER A 29 -10.71 -15.21 12.01
CA SER A 29 -9.31 -14.75 11.97
C SER A 29 -9.00 -13.79 10.81
N SER A 30 -9.85 -13.73 9.78
CA SER A 30 -9.69 -12.77 8.67
C SER A 30 -10.05 -11.34 9.04
N TYR A 31 -10.64 -11.10 10.21
CA TYR A 31 -10.97 -9.77 10.71
C TYR A 31 -10.46 -9.59 12.15
N PHE A 32 -9.55 -8.67 12.36
CA PHE A 32 -8.87 -8.47 13.63
C PHE A 32 -8.56 -6.99 13.92
N GLU A 33 -8.41 -6.66 15.19
CA GLU A 33 -7.90 -5.38 15.63
C GLU A 33 -6.37 -5.39 15.53
N SER A 34 -5.82 -4.44 14.76
CA SER A 34 -4.36 -4.31 14.69
C SER A 34 -3.84 -3.65 15.97
N LYS A 35 -2.73 -4.16 16.50
CA LYS A 35 -2.09 -3.56 17.69
C LYS A 35 -1.73 -2.09 17.39
N PRO A 36 -2.17 -1.13 18.23
CA PRO A 36 -1.79 0.27 18.02
C PRO A 36 -0.27 0.41 18.17
N LYS A 37 0.34 1.19 17.28
CA LYS A 37 1.70 1.69 17.54
C LYS A 37 1.61 2.65 18.73
N MET A 38 2.56 2.59 19.67
CA MET A 38 2.54 3.20 21.01
C MET A 38 2.15 4.69 21.10
N ALA A 39 2.00 5.41 19.98
CA ALA A 39 1.66 6.83 19.94
C ALA A 39 0.28 7.14 19.32
N ASP A 40 -0.41 6.14 18.76
CA ASP A 40 -1.62 6.41 18.00
C ASP A 40 -2.87 6.15 18.85
N LYS A 41 -3.62 7.21 19.17
CA LYS A 41 -5.00 7.15 19.67
C LYS A 41 -6.00 6.65 18.60
N ILE A 42 -5.55 5.77 17.72
CA ILE A 42 -6.30 5.26 16.57
C ILE A 42 -6.52 3.77 16.77
N LYS A 43 -7.79 3.36 16.85
CA LYS A 43 -8.13 1.94 16.73
C LYS A 43 -8.26 1.59 15.26
N LYS A 44 -7.61 0.52 14.84
CA LYS A 44 -7.63 0.05 13.46
C LYS A 44 -8.05 -1.43 13.41
N TYR A 45 -9.11 -1.70 12.68
CA TYR A 45 -9.53 -3.06 12.34
C TYR A 45 -9.12 -3.38 10.91
N VAL A 46 -8.69 -4.61 10.67
CA VAL A 46 -8.20 -5.07 9.36
C VAL A 46 -9.00 -6.31 8.95
N CYS A 47 -9.53 -6.30 7.73
CA CYS A 47 -10.12 -7.48 7.12
C CYS A 47 -9.27 -7.90 5.93
N THR A 48 -8.77 -9.13 5.98
CA THR A 48 -7.89 -9.75 4.98
C THR A 48 -8.60 -10.83 4.14
N ALA A 49 -9.91 -11.02 4.32
CA ALA A 49 -10.67 -12.08 3.64
C ALA A 49 -10.57 -12.02 2.10
N LEU A 50 -10.29 -10.84 1.54
CA LEU A 50 -10.10 -10.64 0.10
C LEU A 50 -8.65 -10.34 -0.28
N SER A 51 -7.68 -10.55 0.60
CA SER A 51 -6.27 -10.22 0.34
C SER A 51 -5.69 -10.99 -0.86
N GLN A 52 -6.12 -12.23 -1.07
CA GLN A 52 -5.75 -13.02 -2.24
C GLN A 52 -6.19 -12.38 -3.58
N TYR A 53 -7.27 -11.59 -3.55
CA TYR A 53 -7.75 -10.81 -4.70
C TYR A 53 -7.24 -9.37 -4.70
N GLY A 54 -6.23 -9.05 -3.90
CA GLY A 54 -5.64 -7.72 -3.84
C GLY A 54 -6.47 -6.67 -3.10
N ILE A 55 -7.50 -7.05 -2.33
CA ILE A 55 -8.32 -6.12 -1.56
C ILE A 55 -8.09 -6.33 -0.07
N ILE A 56 -7.77 -5.25 0.64
CA ILE A 56 -7.73 -5.20 2.10
C ILE A 56 -8.67 -4.10 2.56
N ILE A 57 -9.52 -4.43 3.53
CA ILE A 57 -10.48 -3.48 4.11
C ILE A 57 -9.95 -3.05 5.48
N TYR A 58 -9.94 -1.75 5.73
CA TYR A 58 -9.64 -1.19 7.04
C TYR A 58 -10.83 -0.41 7.57
N ILE A 59 -11.09 -0.52 8.87
CA ILE A 59 -11.94 0.42 9.58
C ILE A 59 -11.06 1.12 10.61
N ILE A 60 -10.97 2.43 10.51
CA ILE A 60 -10.15 3.27 11.38
C ILE A 60 -11.10 4.12 12.22
N LEU A 61 -10.98 4.02 13.54
CA LEU A 61 -11.65 4.92 14.47
C LEU A 61 -10.68 6.04 14.80
N ARG A 62 -10.93 7.21 14.23
CA ARG A 62 -10.12 8.42 14.47
C ARG A 62 -10.76 9.23 15.59
N GLU A 63 -10.01 9.49 16.66
CA GLU A 63 -10.43 10.40 17.72
C GLU A 63 -10.40 11.85 17.19
N THR A 64 -11.54 12.52 17.19
CA THR A 64 -11.68 13.94 16.79
C THR A 64 -11.69 14.88 17.98
N THR A 65 -12.29 14.45 19.08
CA THR A 65 -12.26 15.12 20.39
C THR A 65 -12.12 14.05 21.47
N PRO A 66 -11.74 14.38 22.70
CA PRO A 66 -11.69 13.38 23.77
C PRO A 66 -13.01 12.59 23.85
N SER A 67 -12.90 11.28 23.63
CA SER A 67 -14.02 10.33 23.64
C SER A 67 -14.95 10.34 22.40
N THR A 68 -14.70 11.16 21.37
CA THR A 68 -15.47 11.13 20.13
C THR A 68 -14.66 10.50 19.02
N PHE A 69 -15.17 9.39 18.45
CA PHE A 69 -14.53 8.68 17.35
C PHE A 69 -15.36 8.79 16.07
N VAL A 70 -14.71 9.14 14.99
CA VAL A 70 -15.30 9.09 13.64
C VAL A 70 -14.75 7.85 12.94
N PRO A 71 -15.62 6.88 12.61
CA PRO A 71 -15.20 5.71 11.88
C PRO A 71 -15.03 6.04 10.40
N MET A 72 -13.91 5.57 9.84
CA MET A 72 -13.56 5.69 8.43
C MET A 72 -13.32 4.30 7.86
N LEU A 73 -14.02 3.96 6.82
CA LEU A 73 -13.76 2.76 6.02
C LEU A 73 -12.72 3.11 4.96
N ILE A 74 -11.74 2.24 4.77
CA ILE A 74 -10.72 2.37 3.72
C ILE A 74 -10.60 1.05 2.98
N TYR A 75 -10.70 1.12 1.67
CA TYR A 75 -10.33 0.02 0.78
C TYR A 75 -8.94 0.27 0.23
N ARG A 76 -8.03 -0.68 0.42
CA ARG A 76 -6.75 -0.74 -0.29
C ARG A 76 -6.86 -1.78 -1.37
N ILE A 77 -6.64 -1.38 -2.61
CA ILE A 77 -6.84 -2.21 -3.80
C ILE A 77 -5.56 -2.27 -4.60
N ASN A 78 -5.13 -3.50 -4.90
CA ASN A 78 -4.07 -3.80 -5.85
C ASN A 78 -4.71 -4.39 -7.12
N PRO A 79 -4.84 -3.61 -8.21
CA PRO A 79 -5.53 -4.04 -9.43
C PRO A 79 -4.89 -5.23 -10.11
N THR A 80 -3.56 -5.34 -10.11
CA THR A 80 -2.84 -6.46 -10.70
C THR A 80 -3.26 -7.77 -10.06
N ARG A 81 -3.27 -7.83 -8.72
CA ARG A 81 -3.74 -9.02 -8.00
C ARG A 81 -5.21 -9.33 -8.25
N MET A 82 -6.04 -8.31 -8.42
CA MET A 82 -7.48 -8.48 -8.64
C MET A 82 -7.76 -9.14 -9.98
N ILE A 83 -7.03 -8.77 -11.04
CA ILE A 83 -7.22 -9.24 -12.41
C ILE A 83 -6.55 -10.59 -12.63
N GLU A 84 -5.33 -10.74 -12.19
CA GLU A 84 -4.48 -11.92 -12.45
C GLU A 84 -4.65 -13.03 -11.40
N GLY A 85 -5.34 -12.72 -10.31
CA GLY A 85 -5.44 -13.63 -9.16
C GLY A 85 -4.11 -13.74 -8.43
N ASN A 86 -3.96 -14.84 -7.70
CA ASN A 86 -2.76 -15.11 -6.89
C ASN A 86 -1.61 -15.69 -7.74
N LYS A 87 -1.48 -15.30 -9.00
CA LYS A 87 -0.30 -15.63 -9.79
C LYS A 87 0.88 -14.91 -9.18
N ASP A 88 2.01 -15.61 -9.08
CA ASP A 88 3.25 -15.19 -8.42
C ASP A 88 3.95 -13.97 -9.07
N ASN A 89 3.25 -13.22 -9.90
CA ASN A 89 3.79 -12.10 -10.62
C ASN A 89 3.64 -10.78 -9.83
N TYR A 90 4.36 -10.67 -8.72
CA TYR A 90 4.40 -9.48 -7.86
C TYR A 90 5.11 -8.28 -8.51
N VAL A 91 5.62 -8.44 -9.71
CA VAL A 91 6.44 -7.45 -10.40
C VAL A 91 5.62 -6.63 -11.36
N ASP A 92 4.60 -7.23 -11.95
CA ASP A 92 3.79 -6.55 -12.93
C ASP A 92 3.05 -5.36 -12.33
N VAL A 93 2.92 -4.36 -13.16
CA VAL A 93 2.20 -3.14 -12.87
C VAL A 93 0.98 -3.08 -13.76
N PHE A 94 -0.12 -2.63 -13.22
CA PHE A 94 -1.37 -2.54 -13.95
C PHE A 94 -1.30 -1.48 -15.06
N HIS A 95 -1.69 -1.85 -16.28
CA HIS A 95 -1.82 -0.94 -17.39
C HIS A 95 -3.26 -0.41 -17.49
N CYS A 96 -3.41 0.90 -17.70
CA CYS A 96 -4.71 1.61 -17.62
C CYS A 96 -5.80 1.17 -18.61
N ASN A 97 -5.51 0.30 -19.57
CA ASN A 97 -6.49 -0.06 -20.60
C ASN A 97 -7.77 -0.73 -20.05
N ASN A 98 -7.69 -1.33 -18.86
CA ASN A 98 -8.80 -2.02 -18.19
C ASN A 98 -9.23 -1.35 -16.89
N ALA A 99 -8.88 -0.07 -16.67
CA ALA A 99 -9.14 0.63 -15.41
C ALA A 99 -10.65 0.74 -15.08
N LEU A 100 -11.50 0.80 -16.09
CA LEU A 100 -12.96 0.93 -15.94
C LEU A 100 -13.63 -0.30 -15.30
N ASP A 101 -13.01 -1.47 -15.41
CA ASP A 101 -13.57 -2.72 -14.87
C ASP A 101 -13.27 -2.92 -13.38
N ILE A 102 -12.26 -2.22 -12.85
CA ILE A 102 -11.79 -2.40 -11.47
C ILE A 102 -12.87 -2.12 -10.43
N PRO A 103 -13.63 -1.01 -10.47
CA PRO A 103 -14.68 -0.76 -9.50
C PRO A 103 -15.75 -1.86 -9.49
N GLN A 104 -16.19 -2.31 -10.67
CA GLN A 104 -17.20 -3.37 -10.77
C GLN A 104 -16.70 -4.70 -10.22
N MET A 105 -15.45 -5.07 -10.53
CA MET A 105 -14.82 -6.28 -9.99
C MET A 105 -14.69 -6.21 -8.47
N ALA A 106 -14.21 -5.07 -7.94
CA ALA A 106 -14.08 -4.84 -6.53
C ALA A 106 -15.44 -4.94 -5.82
N ASN A 107 -16.48 -4.27 -6.32
CA ASN A 107 -17.82 -4.31 -5.75
C ASN A 107 -18.39 -5.73 -5.72
N ARG A 108 -18.20 -6.54 -6.76
CA ARG A 108 -18.63 -7.95 -6.76
C ARG A 108 -17.94 -8.75 -5.65
N LEU A 109 -16.66 -8.50 -5.39
CA LEU A 109 -15.91 -9.17 -4.32
C LEU A 109 -16.34 -8.68 -2.93
N LEU A 110 -16.52 -7.37 -2.76
CA LEU A 110 -16.96 -6.75 -1.51
C LEU A 110 -18.34 -7.25 -1.11
N ASN A 111 -19.28 -7.34 -2.06
CA ASN A 111 -20.64 -7.83 -1.83
C ASN A 111 -20.69 -9.31 -1.37
N LYS A 112 -19.68 -10.12 -1.68
CA LYS A 112 -19.56 -11.49 -1.14
C LYS A 112 -19.23 -11.50 0.36
N ILE A 113 -18.61 -10.44 0.87
CA ILE A 113 -18.26 -10.28 2.29
C ILE A 113 -19.44 -9.69 3.06
N SER A 114 -19.98 -8.58 2.58
CA SER A 114 -21.15 -7.92 3.15
C SER A 114 -21.83 -7.01 2.12
N PRO A 115 -23.16 -7.12 1.94
CA PRO A 115 -23.91 -6.20 1.07
C PRO A 115 -23.98 -4.76 1.62
N ASN A 116 -23.61 -4.57 2.89
CA ASN A 116 -23.58 -3.26 3.54
C ASN A 116 -22.25 -2.50 3.34
N LEU A 117 -21.28 -3.11 2.65
CA LEU A 117 -20.06 -2.41 2.27
C LEU A 117 -20.35 -1.38 1.16
N PRO A 118 -19.98 -0.10 1.32
CA PRO A 118 -20.14 0.92 0.29
C PRO A 118 -19.45 0.54 -1.02
N ASN A 119 -20.09 0.88 -2.14
CA ASN A 119 -19.49 0.71 -3.46
C ASN A 119 -18.26 1.62 -3.63
N ILE A 120 -17.27 1.15 -4.37
CA ILE A 120 -16.01 1.88 -4.59
C ILE A 120 -16.26 3.27 -5.19
N GLU A 121 -17.22 3.40 -6.10
CA GLU A 121 -17.57 4.65 -6.79
C GLU A 121 -18.13 5.73 -5.84
N THR A 122 -18.61 5.33 -4.66
CA THR A 122 -19.11 6.26 -3.64
C THR A 122 -17.99 6.73 -2.69
N CYS A 123 -16.80 6.14 -2.81
CA CYS A 123 -15.66 6.44 -1.96
C CYS A 123 -14.80 7.56 -2.56
N SER A 124 -14.18 8.36 -1.69
CA SER A 124 -13.19 9.36 -2.09
C SER A 124 -11.81 8.73 -2.24
N LEU A 125 -11.09 9.04 -3.30
CA LEU A 125 -9.71 8.60 -3.48
C LEU A 125 -8.82 9.27 -2.41
N SER A 126 -8.10 8.46 -1.63
CA SER A 126 -7.26 8.95 -0.53
C SER A 126 -5.77 8.71 -0.76
N ARG A 127 -5.44 7.77 -1.63
CA ARG A 127 -4.06 7.45 -2.00
C ARG A 127 -4.02 6.82 -3.38
N PHE A 128 -2.98 7.14 -4.13
CA PHE A 128 -2.71 6.55 -5.43
C PHE A 128 -1.20 6.32 -5.61
N ASP A 129 -0.81 5.09 -5.93
CA ASP A 129 0.59 4.70 -6.08
C ASP A 129 0.88 4.42 -7.57
N TYR A 130 1.76 5.24 -8.16
CA TYR A 130 2.34 4.99 -9.48
C TYR A 130 3.64 4.23 -9.31
N CYS A 131 3.95 3.32 -10.21
CA CYS A 131 5.25 2.68 -10.20
C CYS A 131 5.78 2.40 -11.60
N VAL A 132 7.10 2.33 -11.68
CA VAL A 132 7.86 1.95 -12.86
C VAL A 132 8.91 0.93 -12.44
N ASN A 133 9.02 -0.16 -13.20
CA ASN A 133 10.08 -1.13 -13.07
C ASN A 133 11.15 -0.86 -14.12
N ILE A 134 12.38 -0.70 -13.68
CA ILE A 134 13.55 -0.50 -14.53
C ILE A 134 14.41 -1.75 -14.38
N LYS A 135 14.46 -2.55 -15.44
CA LYS A 135 15.31 -3.74 -15.50
C LYS A 135 16.75 -3.31 -15.75
N LEU A 136 17.66 -3.79 -14.91
CA LEU A 136 19.09 -3.53 -14.98
C LEU A 136 19.83 -4.84 -15.23
N GLU A 137 21.11 -4.75 -15.57
CA GLU A 137 21.92 -5.92 -15.93
C GLU A 137 22.42 -6.71 -14.72
N SER A 138 22.46 -6.08 -13.53
CA SER A 138 22.95 -6.72 -12.31
C SER A 138 22.41 -6.08 -11.04
N GLN A 139 22.44 -6.84 -9.94
CA GLN A 139 22.14 -6.32 -8.59
C GLN A 139 23.09 -5.19 -8.16
N GLN A 140 24.34 -5.20 -8.65
CA GLN A 140 25.28 -4.13 -8.37
C GLN A 140 24.82 -2.81 -9.00
N GLN A 141 24.32 -2.84 -10.24
CA GLN A 141 23.77 -1.65 -10.90
C GLN A 141 22.52 -1.13 -10.18
N VAL A 142 21.64 -2.01 -9.68
CA VAL A 142 20.50 -1.57 -8.85
C VAL A 142 20.98 -0.83 -7.60
N THR A 143 21.93 -1.41 -6.88
CA THR A 143 22.52 -0.79 -5.67
C THR A 143 23.18 0.54 -5.96
N ASP A 144 23.96 0.64 -7.03
CA ASP A 144 24.68 1.86 -7.39
C ASP A 144 23.72 2.95 -7.88
N SER A 145 22.66 2.59 -8.60
CA SER A 145 21.58 3.52 -8.97
C SER A 145 20.91 4.12 -7.73
N ILE A 146 20.57 3.31 -6.72
CA ILE A 146 19.99 3.82 -5.47
C ILE A 146 20.96 4.76 -4.75
N LYS A 147 22.28 4.47 -4.73
CA LYS A 147 23.29 5.35 -4.15
C LYS A 147 23.38 6.68 -4.89
N LEU A 148 23.40 6.65 -6.24
CA LEU A 148 23.42 7.86 -7.05
C LEU A 148 22.20 8.73 -6.81
N ILE A 149 21.00 8.13 -6.75
CA ILE A 149 19.75 8.84 -6.42
C ILE A 149 19.86 9.49 -5.04
N ASN A 150 20.42 8.80 -4.05
CA ASN A 150 20.63 9.35 -2.72
C ASN A 150 21.56 10.56 -2.70
N GLN A 151 22.62 10.52 -3.53
CA GLN A 151 23.61 11.60 -3.61
C GLN A 151 23.09 12.80 -4.42
N ALA A 152 22.29 12.56 -5.45
CA ALA A 152 21.75 13.60 -6.31
C ALA A 152 20.56 14.36 -5.70
N PHE A 153 19.99 13.85 -4.61
CA PHE A 153 18.83 14.47 -4.01
C PHE A 153 19.19 15.69 -3.17
N ASP A 154 18.59 16.84 -3.52
CA ASP A 154 18.72 18.06 -2.74
C ASP A 154 17.67 18.14 -1.63
N PRO A 155 18.05 18.14 -0.33
CA PRO A 155 17.12 18.20 0.79
C PRO A 155 16.37 19.54 0.92
N THR A 156 16.72 20.57 0.16
CA THR A 156 16.02 21.87 0.19
C THR A 156 14.62 21.83 -0.44
N SER A 157 14.28 20.75 -1.11
CA SER A 157 13.00 20.59 -1.84
C SER A 157 11.75 20.38 -0.98
N GLY A 158 11.84 20.48 0.36
CA GLY A 158 10.71 20.24 1.27
C GLY A 158 10.36 18.76 1.51
N TYR A 159 11.23 17.85 1.07
CA TYR A 159 11.16 16.43 1.35
C TYR A 159 12.08 16.04 2.50
N THR A 160 11.61 15.09 3.33
CA THR A 160 12.49 14.37 4.26
C THR A 160 13.00 13.09 3.61
N GLN A 161 14.32 12.89 3.62
CA GLN A 161 14.94 11.68 3.12
C GLN A 161 15.00 10.61 4.22
N LYS A 162 14.69 9.37 3.86
CA LYS A 162 14.87 8.20 4.72
C LYS A 162 15.51 7.08 3.91
N MET A 163 16.64 6.57 4.39
CA MET A 163 17.30 5.41 3.79
C MET A 163 16.95 4.14 4.58
N MET A 164 16.76 3.04 3.88
CA MET A 164 16.67 1.72 4.49
C MET A 164 17.89 0.89 4.09
N PHE A 165 18.44 0.21 5.08
CA PHE A 165 19.60 -0.66 4.92
C PHE A 165 19.19 -2.10 5.23
N HIS A 166 19.78 -3.05 4.53
CA HIS A 166 19.55 -4.47 4.83
C HIS A 166 20.13 -4.82 6.20
N THR A 167 19.26 -5.21 7.12
CA THR A 167 19.65 -5.55 8.49
C THR A 167 19.38 -7.02 8.80
N LYS A 168 19.79 -7.97 7.95
CA LYS A 168 19.71 -9.39 8.32
C LYS A 168 20.90 -9.90 9.12
N SER A 169 21.87 -9.08 9.47
CA SER A 169 22.90 -9.43 10.46
C SER A 169 23.64 -8.20 10.94
N TYR A 170 23.98 -8.23 12.23
CA TYR A 170 25.00 -7.45 12.96
C TYR A 170 25.70 -6.41 12.12
N LYS A 171 25.44 -5.12 12.40
CA LYS A 171 26.01 -3.89 11.80
C LYS A 171 27.09 -4.17 10.75
N PRO A 172 26.77 -4.27 9.47
CA PRO A 172 27.80 -4.43 8.47
C PRO A 172 28.66 -3.18 8.46
N LYS A 173 29.97 -3.32 8.35
CA LYS A 173 30.95 -2.24 8.28
C LYS A 173 30.62 -1.25 7.14
N TYR A 174 29.86 -1.71 6.14
CA TYR A 174 29.34 -0.94 5.02
C TYR A 174 27.90 -1.39 4.71
N PRO A 175 26.87 -0.74 5.27
CA PRO A 175 25.49 -1.10 4.97
C PRO A 175 25.20 -0.83 3.48
N LYS A 176 24.70 -1.87 2.78
CA LYS A 176 24.20 -1.69 1.41
C LYS A 176 22.85 -0.98 1.47
N THR A 177 22.76 0.15 0.82
CA THR A 177 21.49 0.88 0.69
C THR A 177 20.61 0.14 -0.30
N GLU A 178 19.48 -0.39 0.15
CA GLU A 178 18.55 -1.19 -0.65
C GLU A 178 17.30 -0.45 -1.03
N ALA A 179 17.03 0.63 -0.33
CA ALA A 179 15.91 1.52 -0.61
C ALA A 179 16.19 2.93 -0.12
N THR A 180 15.62 3.91 -0.82
CA THR A 180 15.58 5.30 -0.40
C THR A 180 14.18 5.85 -0.56
N PHE A 181 13.76 6.70 0.37
CA PHE A 181 12.45 7.32 0.42
C PHE A 181 12.60 8.82 0.59
N PHE A 182 11.83 9.56 -0.18
CA PHE A 182 11.69 11.01 -0.07
C PHE A 182 10.24 11.31 0.23
N LYS A 183 9.98 11.89 1.39
CA LYS A 183 8.62 12.08 1.88
C LYS A 183 8.32 13.54 2.14
N SER A 184 7.20 14.00 1.60
CA SER A 184 6.52 15.24 1.95
C SER A 184 5.15 14.93 2.59
N LYS A 185 4.39 15.97 2.93
CA LYS A 185 3.00 15.80 3.40
C LYS A 185 2.07 15.25 2.31
N ARG A 186 2.39 15.48 1.02
CA ARG A 186 1.52 15.21 -0.12
C ARG A 186 1.96 14.02 -0.95
N VAL A 187 3.26 13.78 -1.01
CA VAL A 187 3.86 12.76 -1.89
C VAL A 187 4.97 12.03 -1.16
N GLU A 188 5.07 10.74 -1.41
CA GLU A 188 6.21 9.91 -1.04
C GLU A 188 6.79 9.30 -2.33
N ILE A 189 8.09 9.45 -2.52
CA ILE A 189 8.82 8.87 -3.65
C ILE A 189 9.74 7.82 -3.07
N SER A 190 9.73 6.62 -3.62
CA SER A 190 10.60 5.53 -3.18
C SER A 190 11.32 4.90 -4.35
N PHE A 191 12.59 4.57 -4.13
CA PHE A 191 13.41 3.77 -5.03
C PHE A 191 13.95 2.58 -4.25
N TYR A 192 13.73 1.39 -4.75
CA TYR A 192 14.15 0.20 -4.04
C TYR A 192 14.45 -0.99 -4.96
N ASN A 193 15.25 -1.90 -4.41
CA ASN A 193 15.57 -3.16 -5.04
C ASN A 193 14.38 -4.12 -4.90
N LYS A 194 13.67 -4.37 -5.99
CA LYS A 194 12.45 -5.19 -5.99
C LYS A 194 12.73 -6.65 -5.64
N ARG A 195 13.82 -7.21 -6.13
CA ARG A 195 14.25 -8.58 -5.81
C ARG A 195 14.47 -8.78 -4.31
N LEU A 196 15.21 -7.86 -3.67
CA LEU A 196 15.46 -7.94 -2.24
C LEU A 196 14.18 -7.75 -1.41
N GLN A 197 13.27 -6.88 -1.85
CA GLN A 197 11.96 -6.74 -1.20
C GLN A 197 11.18 -8.07 -1.22
N LEU A 198 11.10 -8.74 -2.37
CA LEU A 198 10.38 -10.01 -2.50
C LEU A 198 10.99 -11.10 -1.62
N GLN A 199 12.31 -11.18 -1.56
CA GLN A 199 13.02 -12.10 -0.68
C GLN A 199 12.74 -11.83 0.82
N GLN A 200 12.66 -10.57 1.23
CA GLN A 200 12.34 -10.20 2.61
C GLN A 200 10.91 -10.54 3.00
N GLU A 201 9.98 -10.45 2.06
CA GLU A 201 8.57 -10.78 2.25
C GLU A 201 8.29 -12.28 2.11
N ASN A 202 9.32 -13.11 1.89
CA ASN A 202 9.23 -14.54 1.57
C ASN A 202 8.30 -14.83 0.37
N LEU A 203 8.22 -13.87 -0.54
CA LEU A 203 7.41 -13.93 -1.73
C LEU A 203 8.29 -14.29 -2.92
N ASN A 204 8.60 -15.55 -3.12
CA ASN A 204 9.29 -16.07 -4.29
C ASN A 204 10.84 -16.03 -4.28
N ASP A 205 11.45 -17.16 -3.93
CA ASP A 205 12.90 -17.36 -4.01
C ASP A 205 13.42 -17.51 -5.46
N GLU A 206 12.52 -17.75 -6.43
CA GLU A 206 12.87 -18.00 -7.84
C GLU A 206 12.96 -16.73 -8.70
N TRP A 207 12.71 -15.55 -8.13
CA TRP A 207 12.79 -14.31 -8.89
C TRP A 207 14.24 -13.91 -9.17
N HIS A 208 14.62 -13.90 -10.42
CA HIS A 208 16.01 -13.66 -10.86
C HIS A 208 16.24 -12.29 -11.52
N GLU A 209 15.19 -11.51 -11.78
CA GLU A 209 15.36 -10.22 -12.45
C GLU A 209 15.87 -9.13 -11.51
N ASP A 210 16.81 -8.34 -12.01
CA ASP A 210 17.43 -7.23 -11.30
C ASP A 210 16.66 -5.94 -11.59
N ILE A 211 15.68 -5.62 -10.73
CA ILE A 211 14.75 -4.52 -10.93
C ILE A 211 14.95 -3.43 -9.89
N LEU A 212 15.22 -2.23 -10.38
CA LEU A 212 15.02 -0.99 -9.65
C LEU A 212 13.56 -0.57 -9.81
N ARG A 213 12.79 -0.55 -8.73
CA ARG A 213 11.43 0.01 -8.74
C ARG A 213 11.46 1.45 -8.25
N ALA A 214 10.88 2.33 -9.05
CA ALA A 214 10.52 3.68 -8.66
C ALA A 214 9.01 3.72 -8.38
N GLU A 215 8.61 4.20 -7.20
CA GLU A 215 7.22 4.30 -6.79
C GLU A 215 6.91 5.71 -6.29
N PHE A 216 5.83 6.29 -6.80
CA PHE A 216 5.29 7.57 -6.41
C PHE A 216 3.96 7.36 -5.73
N ARG A 217 3.87 7.72 -4.46
CA ARG A 217 2.65 7.62 -3.66
C ARG A 217 2.08 9.01 -3.44
N CYS A 218 0.93 9.27 -4.05
CA CYS A 218 0.19 10.50 -3.89
C CYS A 218 -0.88 10.34 -2.81
N PHE A 219 -0.91 11.25 -1.83
CA PHE A 219 -1.89 11.26 -0.76
C PHE A 219 -3.05 12.22 -1.06
N LYS A 220 -4.16 12.08 -0.34
CA LYS A 220 -5.40 12.86 -0.52
C LYS A 220 -5.17 14.37 -0.67
N SER A 221 -4.25 14.95 0.09
CA SER A 221 -3.92 16.36 0.01
C SER A 221 -3.30 16.81 -1.33
N TYR A 222 -2.80 15.87 -2.13
CA TYR A 222 -2.31 16.12 -3.48
C TYR A 222 -3.41 15.86 -4.53
N LEU A 223 -4.28 14.90 -4.26
CA LEU A 223 -5.31 14.43 -5.21
C LEU A 223 -6.53 15.38 -5.28
N ASN A 224 -6.67 16.27 -4.31
CA ASN A 224 -7.78 17.22 -4.21
C ASN A 224 -7.41 18.66 -4.66
N ASP A 225 -6.19 18.90 -5.12
CA ASP A 225 -5.73 20.14 -5.75
C ASP A 225 -5.92 20.04 -7.28
#